data_ae121f5f77f7fd5ebf33380bb8cbaa5f
#
_entry.id   ae121f5f77f7fd5ebf33380bb8cbaa5f
#
_cell.length_a   1.000
_cell.length_b   1.000
_cell.length_c   1.000
_cell.angle_alpha   90.00
_cell.angle_beta   90.00
_cell.angle_gamma   90.00
#
_symmetry.space_group_name_H-M   'P 1'
#
loop_
_entity.id
_entity.type
_entity.pdbx_description
1 polymer ?
#
loop_
_entity_poly.entity_id
_entity_poly.type
_entity_poly.pdbx_seq_one_letter_code
_entity_poly.pdbx_strand_id
1 'polypeptide(L)'
;MSRPKPYSFNHEIGVDVLDIRDTAGTFFDILNVVDYGSTFQQAFIVREAEVHGQPTSSSCLDAFVKGWVRPFGWPKLLAADRGLHNRGVFWQTLSKKGVRFNPVPLESPEQLGRVERRNQTLKRMLTKVIKETNVIGREQLDMALSECINAINEMSRHGGFAPVQWILGKFPRQPATMGDEDECHDIGAIQAHVDGPTEFALQGQYRLKAREAYVKWDCGDRIQRGYLRNAVPVPGPYKVGDIVSYCRRPRLGETGVQWSIGSRIIGFETDPLNRDKDPSSAWVI
;
A
#
# COMPACT_ATOMS: atom_id res chain seq x y z
N MET A 1 -16.99 -11.92 -9.20
CA MET A 1 -17.79 -11.08 -8.26
C MET A 1 -16.87 -10.45 -7.24
N SER A 2 -16.81 -9.11 -7.18
CA SER A 2 -16.06 -8.43 -6.12
C SER A 2 -16.79 -8.64 -4.79
N ARG A 3 -16.10 -9.15 -3.76
CA ARG A 3 -16.67 -9.23 -2.43
C ARG A 3 -17.04 -7.82 -1.94
N PRO A 4 -18.19 -7.62 -1.27
CA PRO A 4 -18.51 -6.37 -0.64
C PRO A 4 -17.39 -6.01 0.34
N LYS A 5 -16.96 -4.75 0.34
CA LYS A 5 -15.90 -4.29 1.23
C LYS A 5 -16.37 -4.37 2.68
N PRO A 6 -15.59 -4.98 3.60
CA PRO A 6 -15.86 -4.81 5.01
C PRO A 6 -15.65 -3.33 5.36
N TYR A 7 -16.65 -2.70 5.94
CA TYR A 7 -16.58 -1.29 6.36
C TYR A 7 -16.08 -1.12 7.80
N SER A 8 -15.89 -2.20 8.52
CA SER A 8 -15.41 -2.16 9.90
C SER A 8 -13.89 -2.38 9.95
N PHE A 9 -13.22 -1.50 10.69
CA PHE A 9 -11.80 -1.61 10.98
C PHE A 9 -11.50 -2.93 11.69
N ASN A 10 -10.33 -3.52 11.40
CA ASN A 10 -9.83 -4.77 11.97
C ASN A 10 -10.75 -6.00 11.74
N HIS A 11 -11.68 -5.93 10.79
CA HIS A 11 -12.48 -7.08 10.40
C HIS A 11 -11.68 -8.02 9.49
N GLU A 12 -11.10 -7.50 8.44
CA GLU A 12 -10.26 -8.23 7.49
C GLU A 12 -8.98 -7.44 7.22
N ILE A 13 -7.85 -8.07 7.50
CA ILE A 13 -6.53 -7.52 7.24
C ILE A 13 -5.76 -8.38 6.26
N GLY A 14 -4.91 -7.73 5.48
CA GLY A 14 -3.93 -8.41 4.63
C GLY A 14 -2.54 -8.25 5.20
N VAL A 15 -1.77 -9.33 5.16
CA VAL A 15 -0.38 -9.35 5.65
C VAL A 15 0.52 -9.86 4.54
N ASP A 16 1.64 -9.19 4.34
CA ASP A 16 2.66 -9.58 3.38
C ASP A 16 4.04 -9.09 3.82
N VAL A 17 5.10 -9.71 3.29
CA VAL A 17 6.47 -9.33 3.59
C VAL A 17 7.10 -8.71 2.35
N LEU A 18 7.70 -7.55 2.49
CA LEU A 18 8.48 -6.90 1.47
C LEU A 18 9.96 -6.82 1.87
N ASP A 19 10.83 -6.96 0.89
CA ASP A 19 12.28 -6.80 1.03
C ASP A 19 12.72 -5.42 0.58
N ILE A 20 13.68 -4.83 1.29
CA ILE A 20 14.31 -3.56 0.93
C ILE A 20 15.79 -3.60 1.30
N ARG A 21 16.59 -2.71 0.69
CA ARG A 21 17.99 -2.51 1.04
C ARG A 21 18.21 -1.07 1.46
N ASP A 22 19.05 -0.89 2.46
CA ASP A 22 19.57 0.43 2.81
C ASP A 22 20.68 0.88 1.84
N THR A 23 21.24 2.05 2.07
CA THR A 23 22.32 2.58 1.21
C THR A 23 23.63 1.80 1.37
N ALA A 24 23.86 1.13 2.50
CA ALA A 24 25.01 0.28 2.73
C ALA A 24 24.86 -1.12 2.06
N GLY A 25 23.67 -1.46 1.57
CA GLY A 25 23.39 -2.74 0.92
C GLY A 25 22.84 -3.80 1.85
N THR A 26 22.62 -3.50 3.13
CA THR A 26 22.01 -4.39 4.11
C THR A 26 20.54 -4.68 3.75
N PHE A 27 20.15 -5.95 3.83
CA PHE A 27 18.78 -6.38 3.54
C PHE A 27 17.90 -6.28 4.77
N PHE A 28 16.72 -5.75 4.57
CA PHE A 28 15.69 -5.69 5.58
C PHE A 28 14.40 -6.30 5.04
N ASP A 29 13.82 -7.21 5.82
CA ASP A 29 12.48 -7.73 5.57
C ASP A 29 11.50 -6.98 6.46
N ILE A 30 10.43 -6.51 5.86
CA ILE A 30 9.42 -5.66 6.50
C ILE A 30 8.07 -6.37 6.40
N LEU A 31 7.47 -6.66 7.54
CA LEU A 31 6.10 -7.15 7.62
C LEU A 31 5.14 -5.97 7.44
N ASN A 32 4.36 -6.01 6.38
CA ASN A 32 3.33 -5.02 6.09
C ASN A 32 1.94 -5.56 6.42
N VAL A 33 1.15 -4.78 7.14
CA VAL A 33 -0.21 -5.09 7.56
C VAL A 33 -1.16 -4.02 7.06
N VAL A 34 -2.19 -4.41 6.32
CA VAL A 34 -3.15 -3.48 5.70
C VAL A 34 -4.56 -3.88 6.09
N ASP A 35 -5.31 -2.97 6.70
CA ASP A 35 -6.74 -3.15 6.92
C ASP A 35 -7.54 -2.95 5.63
N TYR A 36 -8.40 -3.90 5.29
CA TYR A 36 -9.16 -3.84 4.03
C TYR A 36 -10.35 -2.89 4.09
N GLY A 37 -10.85 -2.60 5.30
CA GLY A 37 -11.95 -1.68 5.50
C GLY A 37 -11.54 -0.22 5.34
N SER A 38 -10.59 0.22 6.15
CA SER A 38 -10.11 1.61 6.20
C SER A 38 -8.95 1.91 5.26
N THR A 39 -8.27 0.87 4.75
CA THR A 39 -6.96 0.94 4.05
C THR A 39 -5.81 1.45 4.93
N PHE A 40 -5.99 1.46 6.25
CA PHE A 40 -4.93 1.78 7.18
C PHE A 40 -3.81 0.75 7.11
N GLN A 41 -2.59 1.22 7.20
CA GLN A 41 -1.40 0.42 6.99
C GLN A 41 -0.42 0.60 8.15
N GLN A 42 0.20 -0.51 8.57
CA GLN A 42 1.33 -0.53 9.48
C GLN A 42 2.42 -1.43 8.93
N ALA A 43 3.67 -1.12 9.21
CA ALA A 43 4.79 -1.93 8.76
C ALA A 43 5.89 -2.01 9.82
N PHE A 44 6.56 -3.15 9.90
CA PHE A 44 7.50 -3.47 10.97
C PHE A 44 8.73 -4.19 10.40
N ILE A 45 9.93 -3.78 10.78
CA ILE A 45 11.17 -4.47 10.42
C ILE A 45 11.23 -5.78 11.22
N VAL A 46 11.19 -6.91 10.52
CA VAL A 46 11.19 -8.26 11.11
C VAL A 46 12.53 -8.99 11.00
N ARG A 47 13.38 -8.58 10.05
CA ARG A 47 14.69 -9.16 9.84
C ARG A 47 15.65 -8.11 9.28
N GLU A 48 16.91 -8.22 9.69
CA GLU A 48 18.07 -7.52 9.17
C GLU A 48 19.16 -8.55 8.87
N ALA A 49 19.78 -8.50 7.71
CA ALA A 49 20.81 -9.44 7.31
C ALA A 49 21.68 -8.92 6.16
N GLU A 50 22.90 -9.40 6.08
CA GLU A 50 23.81 -9.11 4.97
C GLU A 50 23.43 -9.87 3.68
N VAL A 51 22.72 -10.98 3.82
CA VAL A 51 22.35 -11.87 2.71
C VAL A 51 20.84 -11.93 2.57
N HIS A 52 20.38 -11.93 1.32
CA HIS A 52 18.96 -12.11 1.01
C HIS A 52 18.41 -13.41 1.62
N GLY A 53 17.22 -13.35 2.19
CA GLY A 53 16.55 -14.48 2.81
C GLY A 53 15.12 -14.16 3.13
N GLN A 54 14.48 -14.98 3.96
CA GLN A 54 13.11 -14.75 4.42
C GLN A 54 13.07 -14.68 5.95
N PRO A 55 12.16 -13.89 6.54
CA PRO A 55 11.99 -13.84 7.97
C PRO A 55 11.38 -15.13 8.49
N THR A 56 11.56 -15.39 9.78
CA THR A 56 10.95 -16.55 10.43
C THR A 56 9.50 -16.28 10.76
N SER A 57 8.69 -17.33 10.82
CA SER A 57 7.29 -17.25 11.25
C SER A 57 7.14 -16.66 12.67
N SER A 58 8.13 -16.92 13.55
CA SER A 58 8.15 -16.38 14.91
C SER A 58 8.41 -14.88 14.94
N SER A 59 9.38 -14.36 14.15
CA SER A 59 9.66 -12.92 14.09
C SER A 59 8.49 -12.13 13.50
N CYS A 60 7.83 -12.68 12.50
CA CYS A 60 6.63 -12.07 11.93
C CYS A 60 5.46 -12.04 12.94
N LEU A 61 5.26 -13.15 13.71
CA LEU A 61 4.24 -13.18 14.75
C LEU A 61 4.52 -12.16 15.86
N ASP A 62 5.75 -12.07 16.33
CA ASP A 62 6.13 -11.14 17.39
C ASP A 62 5.91 -9.68 16.95
N ALA A 63 6.35 -9.32 15.75
CA ALA A 63 6.11 -8.01 15.18
C ALA A 63 4.61 -7.71 14.99
N PHE A 64 3.85 -8.68 14.49
CA PHE A 64 2.40 -8.57 14.33
C PHE A 64 1.69 -8.36 15.67
N VAL A 65 2.03 -9.15 16.69
CA VAL A 65 1.42 -9.02 18.01
C VAL A 65 1.78 -7.69 18.65
N LYS A 66 3.04 -7.27 18.61
CA LYS A 66 3.50 -6.01 19.21
C LYS A 66 2.92 -4.79 18.51
N GLY A 67 2.93 -4.79 17.17
CA GLY A 67 2.60 -3.61 16.40
C GLY A 67 1.13 -3.50 15.99
N TRP A 68 0.44 -4.63 15.82
CA TRP A 68 -0.97 -4.63 15.40
C TRP A 68 -1.92 -5.10 16.49
N VAL A 69 -1.67 -6.29 17.07
CA VAL A 69 -2.65 -6.89 18.00
C VAL A 69 -2.75 -6.12 19.31
N ARG A 70 -1.63 -5.63 19.87
CA ARG A 70 -1.66 -4.86 21.12
C ARG A 70 -2.51 -3.59 21.03
N PRO A 71 -2.37 -2.73 19.99
CA PRO A 71 -3.18 -1.53 19.88
C PRO A 71 -4.61 -1.78 19.38
N PHE A 72 -4.85 -2.81 18.53
CA PHE A 72 -6.11 -2.95 17.80
C PHE A 72 -6.88 -4.24 18.07
N GLY A 73 -6.28 -5.19 18.80
CA GLY A 73 -6.86 -6.52 19.02
C GLY A 73 -6.66 -7.47 17.84
N TRP A 74 -7.16 -8.70 18.01
CA TRP A 74 -7.10 -9.72 16.98
C TRP A 74 -8.10 -9.44 15.86
N PRO A 75 -7.71 -9.53 14.57
CA PRO A 75 -8.64 -9.38 13.46
C PRO A 75 -9.58 -10.58 13.39
N LYS A 76 -10.70 -10.42 12.70
CA LYS A 76 -11.63 -11.53 12.48
C LYS A 76 -11.18 -12.44 11.33
N LEU A 77 -10.56 -11.84 10.32
CA LEU A 77 -10.07 -12.48 9.10
C LEU A 77 -8.68 -11.96 8.76
N LEU A 78 -7.77 -12.87 8.39
CA LEU A 78 -6.44 -12.51 7.92
C LEU A 78 -6.20 -13.15 6.56
N ALA A 79 -5.88 -12.32 5.57
CA ALA A 79 -5.44 -12.74 4.24
C ALA A 79 -3.92 -12.62 4.14
N ALA A 80 -3.25 -13.69 3.73
CA ALA A 80 -1.81 -13.70 3.48
C ALA A 80 -1.50 -14.69 2.36
N ASP A 81 -0.29 -14.55 1.79
CA ASP A 81 0.23 -15.54 0.87
C ASP A 81 0.57 -16.86 1.61
N ARG A 82 0.92 -17.89 0.84
CA ARG A 82 1.34 -19.19 1.39
C ARG A 82 2.85 -19.26 1.72
N GLY A 83 3.51 -18.11 1.88
CA GLY A 83 4.92 -18.04 2.20
C GLY A 83 5.28 -18.76 3.51
N LEU A 84 6.54 -19.15 3.65
CA LEU A 84 7.03 -19.87 4.83
C LEU A 84 6.86 -19.08 6.12
N HIS A 85 6.99 -17.75 6.05
CA HIS A 85 6.81 -16.83 7.18
C HIS A 85 5.38 -16.80 7.72
N ASN A 86 4.38 -17.14 6.89
CA ASN A 86 2.97 -17.23 7.28
C ASN A 86 2.54 -18.63 7.72
N ARG A 87 3.45 -19.61 7.73
CA ARG A 87 3.19 -21.00 8.18
C ARG A 87 3.68 -21.19 9.63
N GLY A 88 3.51 -22.39 10.14
CA GLY A 88 4.05 -22.76 11.45
C GLY A 88 3.42 -22.00 12.61
N VAL A 89 4.25 -21.36 13.45
CA VAL A 89 3.82 -20.72 14.71
C VAL A 89 2.84 -19.56 14.45
N PHE A 90 3.03 -18.78 13.38
CA PHE A 90 2.13 -17.68 13.02
C PHE A 90 0.71 -18.20 12.78
N TRP A 91 0.57 -19.18 11.89
CA TRP A 91 -0.70 -19.84 11.60
C TRP A 91 -1.35 -20.50 12.81
N GLN A 92 -0.58 -21.27 13.56
CA GLN A 92 -1.09 -21.98 14.74
C GLN A 92 -1.63 -21.01 15.80
N THR A 93 -0.95 -19.88 15.99
CA THR A 93 -1.38 -18.86 16.96
C THR A 93 -2.67 -18.17 16.49
N LEU A 94 -2.77 -17.79 15.24
CA LEU A 94 -4.00 -17.20 14.67
C LEU A 94 -5.19 -18.14 14.85
N SER A 95 -5.01 -19.42 14.54
CA SER A 95 -6.06 -20.44 14.67
C SER A 95 -6.51 -20.60 16.13
N LYS A 96 -5.57 -20.65 17.08
CA LYS A 96 -5.86 -20.71 18.52
C LYS A 96 -6.63 -19.47 19.04
N LYS A 97 -6.43 -18.31 18.39
CA LYS A 97 -7.12 -17.05 18.72
C LYS A 97 -8.44 -16.85 17.97
N GLY A 98 -8.89 -17.84 17.21
CA GLY A 98 -10.14 -17.78 16.47
C GLY A 98 -10.11 -16.87 15.25
N VAL A 99 -8.92 -16.45 14.80
CA VAL A 99 -8.74 -15.67 13.58
C VAL A 99 -8.90 -16.61 12.39
N ARG A 100 -9.84 -16.30 11.50
CA ARG A 100 -9.99 -17.05 10.26
C ARG A 100 -8.89 -16.66 9.30
N PHE A 101 -8.12 -17.62 8.88
CA PHE A 101 -7.11 -17.42 7.85
C PHE A 101 -7.70 -17.71 6.47
N ASN A 102 -7.52 -16.78 5.57
CA ASN A 102 -7.86 -16.95 4.17
C ASN A 102 -6.56 -17.06 3.36
N PRO A 103 -6.04 -18.28 3.15
CA PRO A 103 -4.88 -18.44 2.28
C PRO A 103 -5.34 -18.09 0.88
N VAL A 104 -4.79 -17.02 0.33
CA VAL A 104 -5.11 -16.63 -1.03
C VAL A 104 -4.47 -17.64 -1.97
N PRO A 105 -5.25 -18.30 -2.86
CA PRO A 105 -4.68 -19.18 -3.87
C PRO A 105 -3.75 -18.39 -4.78
N LEU A 106 -2.68 -19.03 -5.26
CA LEU A 106 -1.76 -18.47 -6.26
C LEU A 106 -2.48 -18.03 -7.55
N GLU A 107 -3.67 -18.61 -7.81
CA GLU A 107 -4.49 -18.34 -8.99
C GLU A 107 -5.52 -17.22 -8.83
N SER A 108 -5.59 -16.56 -7.66
CA SER A 108 -6.54 -15.47 -7.39
C SER A 108 -5.82 -14.18 -6.97
N PRO A 109 -5.00 -13.58 -7.83
CA PRO A 109 -4.19 -12.39 -7.51
C PRO A 109 -5.03 -11.18 -7.10
N GLU A 110 -6.32 -11.12 -7.48
CA GLU A 110 -7.19 -10.00 -7.15
C GLU A 110 -7.46 -9.86 -5.64
N GLN A 111 -7.38 -10.93 -4.87
CA GLN A 111 -7.61 -10.90 -3.43
C GLN A 111 -6.43 -10.32 -2.66
N LEU A 112 -5.20 -10.56 -3.10
CA LEU A 112 -3.97 -9.92 -2.58
C LEU A 112 -3.67 -8.57 -3.26
N GLY A 113 -4.26 -8.29 -4.39
CA GLY A 113 -3.96 -7.10 -5.20
C GLY A 113 -4.11 -5.75 -4.46
N ARG A 114 -4.79 -5.73 -3.30
CA ARG A 114 -4.82 -4.55 -2.42
C ARG A 114 -3.55 -4.44 -1.58
N VAL A 115 -3.11 -5.53 -0.98
CA VAL A 115 -1.86 -5.57 -0.20
C VAL A 115 -0.68 -5.36 -1.13
N GLU A 116 -0.64 -6.06 -2.27
CA GLU A 116 0.41 -5.92 -3.27
C GLU A 116 0.57 -4.48 -3.76
N ARG A 117 -0.53 -3.80 -4.06
CA ARG A 117 -0.50 -2.38 -4.45
C ARG A 117 0.02 -1.48 -3.33
N ARG A 118 -0.37 -1.76 -2.09
CA ARG A 118 0.14 -1.02 -0.93
C ARG A 118 1.62 -1.31 -0.68
N ASN A 119 2.06 -2.54 -0.86
CA ASN A 119 3.47 -2.92 -0.82
C ASN A 119 4.28 -2.20 -1.88
N GLN A 120 3.80 -2.16 -3.13
CA GLN A 120 4.46 -1.45 -4.21
C GLN A 120 4.57 0.06 -3.92
N THR A 121 3.52 0.67 -3.37
CA THR A 121 3.53 2.09 -2.98
C THR A 121 4.58 2.31 -1.90
N LEU A 122 4.53 1.55 -0.82
CA LEU A 122 5.47 1.65 0.30
C LEU A 122 6.92 1.41 -0.17
N LYS A 123 7.15 0.35 -0.94
CA LYS A 123 8.49 0.02 -1.46
C LYS A 123 9.07 1.14 -2.33
N ARG A 124 8.25 1.74 -3.20
CA ARG A 124 8.67 2.87 -4.05
C ARG A 124 9.01 4.11 -3.22
N MET A 125 8.15 4.46 -2.27
CA MET A 125 8.36 5.61 -1.39
C MET A 125 9.62 5.43 -0.54
N LEU A 126 9.72 4.30 0.15
CA LEU A 126 10.83 4.01 1.04
C LEU A 126 12.16 3.93 0.28
N THR A 127 12.20 3.26 -0.88
CA THR A 127 13.39 3.23 -1.75
C THR A 127 13.84 4.63 -2.15
N LYS A 128 12.89 5.54 -2.41
CA LYS A 128 13.21 6.91 -2.76
C LYS A 128 13.77 7.69 -1.57
N VAL A 129 13.14 7.58 -0.41
CA VAL A 129 13.62 8.21 0.83
C VAL A 129 15.03 7.71 1.16
N ILE A 130 15.27 6.39 1.13
CA ILE A 130 16.59 5.79 1.38
C ILE A 130 17.66 6.42 0.47
N LYS A 131 17.39 6.53 -0.83
CA LYS A 131 18.34 7.08 -1.80
C LYS A 131 18.58 8.58 -1.63
N GLU A 132 17.54 9.35 -1.32
CA GLU A 132 17.64 10.82 -1.22
C GLU A 132 18.21 11.29 0.13
N THR A 133 18.09 10.48 1.19
CA THR A 133 18.54 10.84 2.54
C THR A 133 19.67 9.97 3.08
N ASN A 134 20.18 9.04 2.25
CA ASN A 134 21.30 8.16 2.59
C ASN A 134 21.08 7.36 3.90
N VAL A 135 19.93 6.69 4.00
CA VAL A 135 19.56 5.89 5.18
C VAL A 135 20.50 4.70 5.32
N ILE A 136 21.10 4.53 6.51
CA ILE A 136 22.01 3.43 6.86
C ILE A 136 21.59 2.84 8.21
N GLY A 137 21.43 1.52 8.22
CA GLY A 137 21.13 0.77 9.45
C GLY A 137 19.68 0.80 9.89
N ARG A 138 19.40 -0.02 10.89
CA ARG A 138 18.03 -0.31 11.34
C ARG A 138 17.29 0.90 11.91
N GLU A 139 17.95 1.71 12.72
CA GLU A 139 17.32 2.84 13.41
C GLU A 139 16.84 3.91 12.41
N GLN A 140 17.71 4.30 11.48
CA GLN A 140 17.34 5.27 10.45
C GLN A 140 16.28 4.72 9.51
N LEU A 141 16.35 3.42 9.18
CA LEU A 141 15.34 2.78 8.35
C LEU A 141 13.97 2.73 9.04
N ASP A 142 13.93 2.47 10.36
CA ASP A 142 12.68 2.43 11.12
C ASP A 142 12.03 3.82 11.19
N MET A 143 12.83 4.88 11.38
CA MET A 143 12.34 6.27 11.28
C MET A 143 11.79 6.58 9.87
N ALA A 144 12.55 6.26 8.82
CA ALA A 144 12.12 6.49 7.44
C ALA A 144 10.85 5.70 7.09
N LEU A 145 10.76 4.45 7.55
CA LEU A 145 9.59 3.59 7.39
C LEU A 145 8.36 4.19 8.07
N SER A 146 8.52 4.65 9.31
CA SER A 146 7.44 5.28 10.09
C SER A 146 6.91 6.52 9.39
N GLU A 147 7.78 7.39 8.86
CA GLU A 147 7.35 8.58 8.12
C GLU A 147 6.67 8.25 6.77
N CYS A 148 7.11 7.19 6.09
CA CYS A 148 6.43 6.70 4.88
C CYS A 148 5.02 6.17 5.21
N ILE A 149 4.87 5.40 6.27
CA ILE A 149 3.57 4.88 6.73
C ILE A 149 2.65 6.02 7.16
N ASN A 150 3.15 6.99 7.90
CA ASN A 150 2.39 8.18 8.28
C ASN A 150 1.89 8.94 7.05
N ALA A 151 2.76 9.20 6.08
CA ALA A 151 2.37 9.87 4.84
C ALA A 151 1.27 9.11 4.08
N ILE A 152 1.37 7.77 3.98
CA ILE A 152 0.34 6.94 3.35
C ILE A 152 -0.99 7.04 4.10
N ASN A 153 -0.97 6.93 5.43
CA ASN A 153 -2.18 6.92 6.25
C ASN A 153 -2.87 8.29 6.34
N GLU A 154 -2.12 9.37 6.20
CA GLU A 154 -2.63 10.74 6.27
C GLU A 154 -3.07 11.29 4.91
N MET A 155 -2.30 11.00 3.86
CA MET A 155 -2.49 11.64 2.55
C MET A 155 -3.39 10.84 1.62
N SER A 156 -3.44 9.51 1.73
CA SER A 156 -4.38 8.72 0.91
C SER A 156 -5.83 9.02 1.30
N ARG A 157 -6.76 8.85 0.35
CA ARG A 157 -8.19 9.06 0.61
C ARG A 157 -8.97 7.81 0.22
N HIS A 158 -9.81 7.38 1.15
CA HIS A 158 -10.73 6.27 0.96
C HIS A 158 -12.12 6.70 1.43
N GLY A 159 -13.10 6.75 0.50
CA GLY A 159 -14.42 7.26 0.85
C GLY A 159 -14.44 8.72 1.36
N GLY A 160 -13.47 9.56 0.92
CA GLY A 160 -13.35 10.97 1.33
C GLY A 160 -12.46 11.22 2.55
N PHE A 161 -12.18 10.18 3.35
CA PHE A 161 -11.40 10.29 4.58
C PHE A 161 -10.02 9.64 4.44
N ALA A 162 -9.05 10.12 5.22
CA ALA A 162 -7.76 9.48 5.35
C ALA A 162 -7.89 8.19 6.19
N PRO A 163 -7.06 7.14 5.92
CA PRO A 163 -7.07 5.92 6.72
C PRO A 163 -6.94 6.17 8.23
N VAL A 164 -6.10 7.10 8.64
CA VAL A 164 -5.91 7.45 10.04
C VAL A 164 -7.17 8.08 10.67
N GLN A 165 -7.95 8.84 9.91
CA GLN A 165 -9.20 9.42 10.40
C GLN A 165 -10.27 8.36 10.65
N TRP A 166 -10.28 7.27 9.86
CA TRP A 166 -11.18 6.13 10.08
C TRP A 166 -10.93 5.44 11.43
N ILE A 167 -9.68 5.48 11.92
CA ILE A 167 -9.28 4.78 13.15
C ILE A 167 -9.30 5.69 14.35
N LEU A 168 -8.69 6.88 14.25
CA LEU A 168 -8.52 7.82 15.36
C LEU A 168 -9.64 8.87 15.43
N GLY A 169 -10.50 8.97 14.40
CA GLY A 169 -11.50 10.05 14.28
C GLY A 169 -10.91 11.42 13.95
N LYS A 170 -9.59 11.57 14.01
CA LYS A 170 -8.85 12.82 13.77
C LYS A 170 -7.47 12.53 13.18
N PHE A 171 -6.81 13.57 12.68
CA PHE A 171 -5.38 13.48 12.37
C PHE A 171 -4.56 13.45 13.65
N PRO A 172 -3.49 12.65 13.72
CA PRO A 172 -2.51 12.74 14.78
C PRO A 172 -1.90 14.14 14.79
N ARG A 173 -1.61 14.64 15.99
CA ARG A 173 -0.81 15.87 16.13
C ARG A 173 0.58 15.60 15.58
N GLN A 174 1.03 16.45 14.69
CA GLN A 174 2.39 16.40 14.17
C GLN A 174 3.20 17.50 14.82
N PRO A 175 4.44 17.22 15.23
CA PRO A 175 5.37 18.27 15.59
C PRO A 175 5.52 19.21 14.39
N ALA A 176 5.49 20.51 14.60
CA ALA A 176 5.60 21.51 13.53
C ALA A 176 4.46 21.53 12.50
N THR A 177 3.22 21.47 12.93
CA THR A 177 2.11 21.80 12.04
C THR A 177 2.10 23.33 11.84
N MET A 178 2.25 23.78 10.58
CA MET A 178 2.22 25.21 10.20
C MET A 178 0.86 25.91 10.48
N GLY A 179 0.14 25.52 11.48
CA GLY A 179 -1.16 26.06 11.84
C GLY A 179 -1.26 26.52 13.30
N ASP A 180 -0.25 26.19 14.10
CA ASP A 180 -0.17 26.63 15.49
C ASP A 180 0.97 27.64 15.59
N GLU A 181 0.64 28.92 15.65
CA GLU A 181 1.64 30.02 15.67
C GLU A 181 2.61 29.88 16.87
N ASP A 182 2.13 29.35 17.99
CA ASP A 182 2.93 29.11 19.18
C ASP A 182 3.96 27.99 18.99
N GLU A 183 3.61 26.92 18.26
CA GLU A 183 4.53 25.81 18.00
C GLU A 183 5.58 26.14 16.92
N CYS A 184 5.28 27.02 15.98
CA CYS A 184 6.26 27.49 14.99
C CYS A 184 7.40 28.28 15.61
N HIS A 185 7.13 29.05 16.67
CA HIS A 185 8.14 29.79 17.40
C HIS A 185 9.11 28.88 18.15
N ASP A 186 8.61 27.83 18.81
CA ASP A 186 9.44 26.89 19.56
C ASP A 186 10.34 26.07 18.64
N ILE A 187 9.84 25.68 17.46
CA ILE A 187 10.62 24.95 16.46
C ILE A 187 11.67 25.84 15.80
N GLY A 188 11.34 27.07 15.48
CA GLY A 188 12.31 28.04 14.98
C GLY A 188 13.42 28.31 15.98
N ALA A 189 13.10 28.37 17.27
CA ALA A 189 14.06 28.49 18.35
C ALA A 189 14.95 27.26 18.49
N ILE A 190 14.39 26.05 18.37
CA ILE A 190 15.15 24.80 18.43
C ILE A 190 16.08 24.69 17.20
N GLN A 191 15.64 25.03 16.00
CA GLN A 191 16.48 25.03 14.80
C GLN A 191 17.61 26.04 14.85
N ALA A 192 17.40 27.21 15.48
CA ALA A 192 18.41 28.25 15.62
C ALA A 192 19.52 27.92 16.64
N HIS A 193 19.27 26.98 17.55
CA HIS A 193 20.22 26.62 18.61
C HIS A 193 20.95 25.29 18.41
N VAL A 194 20.67 24.58 17.28
CA VAL A 194 21.23 23.25 17.04
C VAL A 194 22.26 23.30 15.91
N ASP A 195 23.52 23.28 16.30
CA ASP A 195 24.65 23.08 15.40
C ASP A 195 24.70 21.59 14.96
N GLY A 196 24.19 21.30 13.78
CA GLY A 196 24.31 19.99 13.13
C GLY A 196 23.00 19.20 12.99
N PRO A 197 23.01 18.08 12.26
CA PRO A 197 21.84 17.26 12.05
C PRO A 197 21.48 16.50 13.32
N THR A 198 20.54 17.03 14.07
CA THR A 198 19.95 16.30 15.20
C THR A 198 19.01 15.24 14.66
N GLU A 199 18.73 14.23 15.49
CA GLU A 199 17.72 13.20 15.23
C GLU A 199 16.37 13.80 14.80
N PHE A 200 15.98 14.92 15.41
CA PHE A 200 14.78 15.68 15.05
C PHE A 200 14.86 16.25 13.60
N ALA A 201 16.01 16.83 13.23
CA ALA A 201 16.19 17.37 11.87
C ALA A 201 16.18 16.24 10.82
N LEU A 202 16.79 15.09 11.12
CA LEU A 202 16.75 13.90 10.27
C LEU A 202 15.31 13.37 10.12
N GLN A 203 14.57 13.28 11.21
CA GLN A 203 13.18 12.87 11.16
C GLN A 203 12.31 13.84 10.35
N GLY A 204 12.56 15.15 10.48
CA GLY A 204 11.92 16.17 9.65
C GLY A 204 12.22 16.01 8.16
N GLN A 205 13.47 15.70 7.80
CA GLN A 205 13.86 15.40 6.42
C GLN A 205 13.15 14.14 5.89
N TYR A 206 13.13 13.06 6.65
CA TYR A 206 12.43 11.83 6.26
C TYR A 206 10.94 12.09 6.02
N ARG A 207 10.29 12.85 6.90
CA ARG A 207 8.88 13.25 6.75
C ARG A 207 8.63 14.03 5.47
N LEU A 208 9.44 15.04 5.20
CA LEU A 208 9.33 15.84 3.98
C LEU A 208 9.50 14.96 2.74
N LYS A 209 10.56 14.14 2.72
CA LYS A 209 10.85 13.24 1.58
C LYS A 209 9.79 12.18 1.39
N ALA A 210 9.24 11.62 2.45
CA ALA A 210 8.14 10.66 2.38
C ALA A 210 6.88 11.29 1.76
N ARG A 211 6.52 12.51 2.16
CA ARG A 211 5.38 13.25 1.60
C ARG A 211 5.59 13.63 0.13
N GLU A 212 6.76 14.14 -0.23
CA GLU A 212 7.12 14.40 -1.61
C GLU A 212 7.03 13.12 -2.47
N ALA A 213 7.55 12.01 -1.95
CA ALA A 213 7.51 10.73 -2.62
C ALA A 213 6.07 10.25 -2.86
N TYR A 214 5.20 10.40 -1.83
CA TYR A 214 3.79 10.05 -1.95
C TYR A 214 3.08 10.91 -3.00
N VAL A 215 3.24 12.24 -2.96
CA VAL A 215 2.61 13.16 -3.94
C VAL A 215 3.04 12.82 -5.35
N LYS A 216 4.33 12.61 -5.58
CA LYS A 216 4.85 12.25 -6.91
C LYS A 216 4.29 10.91 -7.39
N TRP A 217 4.16 9.92 -6.49
CA TRP A 217 3.56 8.64 -6.82
C TRP A 217 2.06 8.78 -7.13
N ASP A 218 1.29 9.47 -6.29
CA ASP A 218 -0.17 9.63 -6.45
C ASP A 218 -0.50 10.43 -7.71
N CYS A 219 0.25 11.51 -8.00
CA CYS A 219 0.11 12.27 -9.24
C CYS A 219 0.40 11.41 -10.46
N GLY A 220 1.50 10.64 -10.44
CA GLY A 220 1.85 9.73 -11.54
C GLY A 220 0.77 8.65 -11.75
N ASP A 221 0.28 8.04 -10.68
CA ASP A 221 -0.78 7.03 -10.75
C ASP A 221 -2.12 7.61 -11.24
N ARG A 222 -2.46 8.85 -10.83
CA ARG A 222 -3.66 9.55 -11.33
C ARG A 222 -3.56 9.87 -12.82
N ILE A 223 -2.39 10.33 -13.26
CA ILE A 223 -2.14 10.60 -14.67
C ILE A 223 -2.25 9.31 -15.50
N GLN A 224 -1.60 8.23 -15.05
CA GLN A 224 -1.71 6.93 -15.72
C GLN A 224 -3.14 6.41 -15.77
N ARG A 225 -3.88 6.52 -14.67
CA ARG A 225 -5.32 6.18 -14.66
C ARG A 225 -6.13 7.08 -15.59
N GLY A 226 -5.80 8.37 -15.68
CA GLY A 226 -6.41 9.32 -16.63
C GLY A 226 -6.20 8.87 -18.06
N TYR A 227 -4.95 8.55 -18.44
CA TYR A 227 -4.66 8.00 -19.76
C TYR A 227 -5.37 6.68 -20.04
N LEU A 228 -5.42 5.78 -19.08
CA LEU A 228 -6.12 4.50 -19.22
C LEU A 228 -7.64 4.66 -19.32
N ARG A 229 -8.21 5.70 -18.68
CA ARG A 229 -9.66 6.02 -18.79
C ARG A 229 -10.00 6.70 -20.10
N ASN A 230 -9.09 7.49 -20.67
CA ASN A 230 -9.25 8.09 -22.01
C ASN A 230 -9.15 7.06 -23.14
N ALA A 231 -8.71 5.83 -22.83
CA ALA A 231 -8.83 4.67 -23.70
C ALA A 231 -10.23 3.97 -23.58
N VAL A 232 -11.23 4.63 -23.02
CA VAL A 232 -12.64 4.22 -23.18
C VAL A 232 -12.89 4.26 -24.68
N PRO A 233 -13.31 3.16 -25.31
CA PRO A 233 -13.63 3.17 -26.71
C PRO A 233 -14.66 4.27 -26.94
N VAL A 234 -14.39 5.13 -27.93
CA VAL A 234 -15.38 6.11 -28.40
C VAL A 234 -16.67 5.32 -28.57
N PRO A 235 -17.78 5.73 -27.94
CA PRO A 235 -19.04 5.04 -28.11
C PRO A 235 -19.34 4.98 -29.61
N GLY A 236 -19.03 3.85 -30.20
CA GLY A 236 -19.21 3.57 -31.62
C GLY A 236 -20.29 2.54 -31.74
N PRO A 237 -20.87 2.36 -32.91
CA PRO A 237 -21.91 1.37 -33.15
C PRO A 237 -21.31 -0.04 -33.19
N TYR A 238 -20.56 -0.42 -32.17
CA TYR A 238 -20.00 -1.77 -32.06
C TYR A 238 -21.08 -2.79 -31.78
N LYS A 239 -20.97 -3.95 -32.42
CA LYS A 239 -21.90 -5.07 -32.29
C LYS A 239 -21.16 -6.30 -31.75
N VAL A 240 -21.91 -7.21 -31.15
CA VAL A 240 -21.38 -8.54 -30.81
C VAL A 240 -20.93 -9.22 -32.08
N GLY A 241 -19.72 -9.72 -32.09
CA GLY A 241 -19.06 -10.33 -33.25
C GLY A 241 -18.05 -9.43 -33.96
N ASP A 242 -18.04 -8.12 -33.71
CA ASP A 242 -17.08 -7.22 -34.33
C ASP A 242 -15.65 -7.53 -33.89
N ILE A 243 -14.71 -7.36 -34.82
CA ILE A 243 -13.27 -7.55 -34.57
C ILE A 243 -12.69 -6.19 -34.20
N VAL A 244 -12.10 -6.10 -33.02
CA VAL A 244 -11.57 -4.85 -32.45
C VAL A 244 -10.13 -5.04 -31.98
N SER A 245 -9.41 -3.93 -31.90
CA SER A 245 -8.15 -3.87 -31.18
C SER A 245 -8.37 -3.14 -29.86
N TYR A 246 -7.87 -3.70 -28.76
CA TYR A 246 -7.98 -3.04 -27.45
C TYR A 246 -6.61 -2.93 -26.77
N CYS A 247 -6.48 -1.90 -25.96
CA CYS A 247 -5.29 -1.67 -25.15
C CYS A 247 -5.30 -2.64 -23.96
N ARG A 248 -4.26 -3.46 -23.82
CA ARG A 248 -4.07 -4.35 -22.68
C ARG A 248 -2.92 -3.91 -21.79
N ARG A 249 -2.97 -4.28 -20.53
CA ARG A 249 -1.82 -4.08 -19.64
C ARG A 249 -0.63 -4.92 -20.11
N PRO A 250 0.59 -4.35 -20.08
CA PRO A 250 1.79 -5.13 -20.39
C PRO A 250 1.93 -6.29 -19.39
N ARG A 251 2.32 -7.47 -19.89
CA ARG A 251 2.68 -8.62 -19.06
C ARG A 251 4.05 -8.41 -18.45
N LEU A 252 4.41 -9.26 -17.48
CA LEU A 252 5.71 -9.22 -16.84
C LEU A 252 6.83 -9.31 -17.91
N GLY A 253 7.70 -8.29 -17.98
CA GLY A 253 8.78 -8.19 -18.98
C GLY A 253 8.45 -7.37 -20.23
N GLU A 254 7.20 -6.97 -20.44
CA GLU A 254 6.81 -6.08 -21.53
C GLU A 254 6.85 -4.62 -21.08
N THR A 255 7.34 -3.72 -21.92
CA THR A 255 7.37 -2.26 -21.67
C THR A 255 6.49 -1.54 -22.69
N GLY A 256 5.78 -0.49 -22.23
CA GLY A 256 4.95 0.35 -23.08
C GLY A 256 3.50 -0.13 -23.20
N VAL A 257 2.74 0.59 -24.02
CA VAL A 257 1.33 0.31 -24.31
C VAL A 257 1.25 -0.89 -25.27
N GLN A 258 0.54 -1.92 -24.88
CA GLN A 258 0.33 -3.12 -25.69
C GLN A 258 -1.08 -3.14 -26.27
N TRP A 259 -1.19 -3.38 -27.56
CA TRP A 259 -2.47 -3.54 -28.24
C TRP A 259 -2.71 -5.00 -28.57
N SER A 260 -3.88 -5.50 -28.20
CA SER A 260 -4.38 -6.78 -28.71
C SER A 260 -5.06 -6.53 -30.04
N ILE A 261 -4.66 -7.25 -31.08
CA ILE A 261 -5.18 -7.10 -32.43
C ILE A 261 -6.06 -8.31 -32.74
N GLY A 262 -7.21 -8.08 -33.38
CA GLY A 262 -8.09 -9.15 -33.86
C GLY A 262 -8.95 -9.80 -32.77
N SER A 263 -9.20 -9.14 -31.67
CA SER A 263 -10.11 -9.61 -30.61
C SER A 263 -11.57 -9.41 -31.01
N ARG A 264 -12.43 -10.37 -30.66
CA ARG A 264 -13.86 -10.34 -31.01
C ARG A 264 -14.71 -9.92 -29.82
N ILE A 265 -15.65 -9.02 -30.04
CA ILE A 265 -16.65 -8.64 -29.02
C ILE A 265 -17.63 -9.79 -28.83
N ILE A 266 -17.76 -10.28 -27.59
CA ILE A 266 -18.67 -11.36 -27.21
C ILE A 266 -19.88 -10.87 -26.43
N GLY A 267 -19.85 -9.67 -25.89
CA GLY A 267 -20.96 -9.09 -25.15
C GLY A 267 -20.63 -7.69 -24.64
N PHE A 268 -21.65 -7.04 -24.10
CA PHE A 268 -21.55 -5.71 -23.51
C PHE A 268 -21.99 -5.76 -22.05
N GLU A 269 -21.35 -4.94 -21.21
CA GLU A 269 -21.74 -4.75 -19.83
C GLU A 269 -22.75 -3.59 -19.77
N THR A 270 -23.98 -3.90 -19.42
CA THR A 270 -25.04 -2.91 -19.22
C THR A 270 -25.24 -2.67 -17.73
N ASP A 271 -25.43 -1.41 -17.33
CA ASP A 271 -25.80 -1.08 -15.96
C ASP A 271 -27.20 -1.65 -15.66
N PRO A 272 -27.34 -2.53 -14.65
CA PRO A 272 -28.64 -3.14 -14.33
C PRO A 272 -29.71 -2.09 -13.89
N LEU A 273 -29.27 -0.91 -13.47
CA LEU A 273 -30.14 0.19 -13.03
C LEU A 273 -30.48 1.17 -14.17
N ASN A 274 -29.79 1.13 -15.31
CA ASN A 274 -29.95 2.07 -16.43
C ASN A 274 -29.79 1.33 -17.77
N ARG A 275 -30.76 0.48 -18.09
CA ARG A 275 -30.75 -0.33 -19.31
C ARG A 275 -30.82 0.47 -20.62
N ASP A 276 -31.27 1.75 -20.53
CA ASP A 276 -31.42 2.65 -21.67
C ASP A 276 -30.18 3.49 -21.97
N LYS A 277 -29.10 3.35 -21.17
CA LYS A 277 -27.82 4.01 -21.44
C LYS A 277 -26.90 3.10 -22.28
N ASP A 278 -26.08 3.74 -23.10
CA ASP A 278 -25.03 3.07 -23.85
C ASP A 278 -24.19 2.17 -22.93
N PRO A 279 -23.82 0.97 -23.39
CA PRO A 279 -23.06 0.02 -22.58
C PRO A 279 -21.73 0.62 -22.12
N SER A 280 -21.39 0.44 -20.85
CA SER A 280 -20.21 1.02 -20.22
C SER A 280 -18.90 0.34 -20.64
N SER A 281 -18.95 -0.93 -21.06
CA SER A 281 -17.80 -1.70 -21.53
C SER A 281 -18.21 -2.88 -22.40
N ALA A 282 -17.24 -3.39 -23.17
CA ALA A 282 -17.44 -4.58 -24.02
C ALA A 282 -16.53 -5.73 -23.52
N TRP A 283 -17.08 -6.95 -23.55
CA TRP A 283 -16.32 -8.17 -23.32
C TRP A 283 -15.67 -8.62 -24.64
N VAL A 284 -14.36 -8.82 -24.64
CA VAL A 284 -13.58 -9.24 -25.81
C VAL A 284 -12.80 -10.51 -25.54
N ILE A 285 -12.68 -11.37 -26.57
CA ILE A 285 -11.86 -12.59 -26.59
C ILE A 285 -10.83 -12.48 -27.71
#